data_def99171292ee963d43596559489cffe
#
_entry.id   def99171292ee963d43596559489cffe
#
_cell.length_a   1.000
_cell.length_b   1.000
_cell.length_c   1.000
_cell.angle_alpha   90.00
_cell.angle_beta   90.00
_cell.angle_gamma   90.00
#
_symmetry.space_group_name_H-M   'P 1'
#
loop_
_entity.id
_entity.type
_entity.pdbx_description
1 polymer ?
#
loop_
_entity_poly.entity_id
_entity_poly.type
_entity_poly.pdbx_seq_one_letter_code
_entity_poly.pdbx_strand_id
1 'polypeptide(L)'
;MRIDSEIKRDVEAELQSDPTIDATDIAVAVKNGVVTLTGFVRSYSEKLEAEAAAKRVAGVVGLANDLEVRLSAADQRPDPEIARDAVVALKSRLPFSWQHIKVIVDKGWVTLEGQVEWNYQREEAERAVRRLKGVRGVINTIQLKPSAEPAEIKRKIEEAFRRSAEIDASRITVEANGGEVILKGTVRSWRNPRRPNAPPGRRLE
;
A
#
# COMPACT_ATOMS: atom_id res chain seq x y z
N MET A 1 -17.84 -8.32 -22.31
CA MET A 1 -16.64 -8.90 -21.68
C MET A 1 -15.49 -8.53 -22.60
N ARG A 2 -14.42 -7.92 -22.09
CA ARG A 2 -13.25 -7.60 -22.94
C ARG A 2 -12.51 -8.87 -23.32
N ILE A 3 -11.94 -8.93 -24.50
CA ILE A 3 -11.15 -10.08 -24.95
C ILE A 3 -9.72 -10.00 -24.43
N ASP A 4 -9.11 -11.16 -24.18
CA ASP A 4 -7.77 -11.26 -23.56
C ASP A 4 -6.67 -10.50 -24.35
N SER A 5 -6.78 -10.45 -25.68
CA SER A 5 -5.82 -9.72 -26.53
C SER A 5 -5.91 -8.19 -26.35
N GLU A 6 -7.09 -7.63 -26.07
CA GLU A 6 -7.25 -6.20 -25.76
C GLU A 6 -6.68 -5.89 -24.37
N ILE A 7 -6.99 -6.74 -23.37
CA ILE A 7 -6.46 -6.59 -22.01
C ILE A 7 -4.92 -6.65 -22.05
N LYS A 8 -4.35 -7.62 -22.79
CA LYS A 8 -2.90 -7.75 -22.96
C LYS A 8 -2.27 -6.46 -23.51
N ARG A 9 -2.80 -5.98 -24.63
CA ARG A 9 -2.30 -4.77 -25.28
C ARG A 9 -2.36 -3.57 -24.34
N ASP A 10 -3.46 -3.42 -23.59
CA ASP A 10 -3.64 -2.28 -22.69
C ASP A 10 -2.74 -2.39 -21.46
N VAL A 11 -2.45 -3.60 -20.95
CA VAL A 11 -1.46 -3.82 -19.87
C VAL A 11 -0.06 -3.48 -20.38
N GLU A 12 0.32 -3.94 -21.58
CA GLU A 12 1.62 -3.60 -22.18
C GLU A 12 1.77 -2.09 -22.38
N ALA A 13 0.72 -1.41 -22.85
CA ALA A 13 0.71 0.05 -23.00
C ALA A 13 0.84 0.78 -21.65
N GLU A 14 0.16 0.30 -20.60
CA GLU A 14 0.22 0.89 -19.26
C GLU A 14 1.61 0.74 -18.64
N LEU A 15 2.24 -0.45 -18.81
CA LEU A 15 3.62 -0.68 -18.36
C LEU A 15 4.63 0.22 -19.09
N GLN A 16 4.46 0.41 -20.41
CA GLN A 16 5.35 1.27 -21.22
C GLN A 16 5.17 2.75 -20.91
N SER A 17 3.97 3.16 -20.49
CA SER A 17 3.66 4.56 -20.21
C SER A 17 4.13 5.02 -18.83
N ASP A 18 4.43 4.09 -17.92
CA ASP A 18 4.88 4.41 -16.57
C ASP A 18 6.40 4.64 -16.56
N PRO A 19 6.88 5.87 -16.28
CA PRO A 19 8.31 6.20 -16.34
C PRO A 19 9.15 5.51 -15.25
N THR A 20 8.51 4.87 -14.28
CA THR A 20 9.18 4.15 -13.18
C THR A 20 9.43 2.67 -13.50
N ILE A 21 8.95 2.19 -14.67
CA ILE A 21 9.01 0.80 -15.09
C ILE A 21 9.86 0.68 -16.37
N ASP A 22 10.89 -0.15 -16.34
CA ASP A 22 11.57 -0.58 -17.54
C ASP A 22 10.87 -1.85 -18.09
N ALA A 23 9.91 -1.64 -18.97
CA ALA A 23 9.08 -2.73 -19.52
C ALA A 23 9.83 -3.65 -20.51
N THR A 24 11.11 -3.38 -20.83
CA THR A 24 11.88 -4.09 -21.86
C THR A 24 11.97 -5.59 -21.59
N ASP A 25 12.14 -5.96 -20.33
CA ASP A 25 12.34 -7.34 -19.90
C ASP A 25 11.07 -7.95 -19.25
N ILE A 26 9.91 -7.31 -19.44
CA ILE A 26 8.62 -7.77 -18.91
C ILE A 26 7.77 -8.36 -20.04
N ALA A 27 7.36 -9.62 -19.88
CA ALA A 27 6.41 -10.26 -20.77
C ALA A 27 5.04 -10.37 -20.11
N VAL A 28 3.98 -10.11 -20.89
CA VAL A 28 2.57 -10.14 -20.44
C VAL A 28 1.83 -11.28 -21.14
N ALA A 29 1.21 -12.15 -20.38
CA ALA A 29 0.25 -13.13 -20.87
C ALA A 29 -1.12 -12.90 -20.22
N VAL A 30 -2.20 -13.12 -20.96
CA VAL A 30 -3.57 -12.99 -20.43
C VAL A 30 -4.37 -14.21 -20.81
N LYS A 31 -5.09 -14.77 -19.83
CA LYS A 31 -6.02 -15.89 -20.05
C LYS A 31 -7.25 -15.71 -19.17
N ASN A 32 -8.43 -15.63 -19.79
CA ASN A 32 -9.71 -15.41 -19.10
C ASN A 32 -9.69 -14.18 -18.17
N GLY A 33 -9.05 -13.08 -18.59
CA GLY A 33 -8.89 -11.86 -17.78
C GLY A 33 -7.84 -11.96 -16.65
N VAL A 34 -7.17 -13.11 -16.49
CA VAL A 34 -6.04 -13.26 -15.56
C VAL A 34 -4.76 -12.90 -16.28
N VAL A 35 -4.07 -11.88 -15.76
CA VAL A 35 -2.79 -11.40 -16.27
C VAL A 35 -1.65 -12.14 -15.57
N THR A 36 -0.64 -12.57 -16.33
CA THR A 36 0.62 -13.08 -15.79
C THR A 36 1.75 -12.20 -16.29
N LEU A 37 2.51 -11.61 -15.36
CA LEU A 37 3.73 -10.87 -15.64
C LEU A 37 4.92 -11.79 -15.39
N THR A 38 5.78 -11.94 -16.39
CA THR A 38 7.01 -12.76 -16.30
C THR A 38 8.22 -11.97 -16.80
N GLY A 39 9.41 -12.38 -16.42
CA GLY A 39 10.64 -11.70 -16.77
C GLY A 39 11.37 -11.17 -15.55
N PHE A 40 12.06 -10.03 -15.68
CA PHE A 40 12.79 -9.46 -14.54
C PHE A 40 12.75 -7.94 -14.52
N VAL A 41 12.95 -7.41 -13.32
CA VAL A 41 12.99 -5.98 -13.03
C VAL A 41 14.23 -5.66 -12.19
N ARG A 42 14.62 -4.40 -12.14
CA ARG A 42 15.86 -3.97 -11.46
C ARG A 42 15.70 -3.70 -9.97
N SER A 43 14.48 -3.56 -9.49
CA SER A 43 14.20 -3.32 -8.08
C SER A 43 12.87 -3.94 -7.64
N TYR A 44 12.71 -4.14 -6.34
CA TYR A 44 11.42 -4.58 -5.77
C TYR A 44 10.34 -3.51 -5.92
N SER A 45 10.70 -2.22 -5.86
CA SER A 45 9.75 -1.14 -6.15
C SER A 45 9.17 -1.24 -7.55
N GLU A 46 10.02 -1.49 -8.55
CA GLU A 46 9.59 -1.64 -9.93
C GLU A 46 8.66 -2.84 -10.12
N LYS A 47 8.93 -3.97 -9.44
CA LYS A 47 8.00 -5.11 -9.39
C LYS A 47 6.62 -4.73 -8.89
N LEU A 48 6.54 -3.91 -7.82
CA LEU A 48 5.28 -3.44 -7.26
C LEU A 48 4.57 -2.42 -8.15
N GLU A 49 5.32 -1.53 -8.80
CA GLU A 49 4.76 -0.56 -9.73
C GLU A 49 4.18 -1.27 -10.98
N ALA A 50 4.89 -2.29 -11.51
CA ALA A 50 4.38 -3.11 -12.61
C ALA A 50 3.09 -3.85 -12.22
N GLU A 51 3.02 -4.38 -11.01
CA GLU A 51 1.81 -4.98 -10.46
C GLU A 51 0.65 -3.97 -10.37
N ALA A 52 0.93 -2.78 -9.85
CA ALA A 52 -0.07 -1.72 -9.72
C ALA A 52 -0.54 -1.22 -11.09
N ALA A 53 0.35 -1.08 -12.07
CA ALA A 53 0.02 -0.73 -13.43
C ALA A 53 -0.95 -1.74 -14.07
N ALA A 54 -0.62 -3.03 -14.00
CA ALA A 54 -1.48 -4.08 -14.55
C ALA A 54 -2.87 -4.12 -13.87
N LYS A 55 -2.96 -3.89 -12.56
CA LYS A 55 -4.23 -3.86 -11.81
C LYS A 55 -5.14 -2.68 -12.19
N ARG A 56 -4.59 -1.58 -12.74
CA ARG A 56 -5.40 -0.41 -13.19
C ARG A 56 -6.16 -0.68 -14.48
N VAL A 57 -5.75 -1.69 -15.25
CA VAL A 57 -6.34 -1.97 -16.56
C VAL A 57 -7.73 -2.60 -16.44
N ALA A 58 -8.71 -2.02 -17.11
CA ALA A 58 -10.09 -2.54 -17.11
C ALA A 58 -10.18 -3.93 -17.74
N GLY A 59 -10.87 -4.85 -17.07
CA GLY A 59 -11.04 -6.24 -17.50
C GLY A 59 -10.05 -7.22 -16.87
N VAL A 60 -9.06 -6.74 -16.12
CA VAL A 60 -8.18 -7.59 -15.30
C VAL A 60 -8.98 -8.08 -14.09
N VAL A 61 -9.15 -9.38 -13.96
CA VAL A 61 -9.87 -10.03 -12.85
C VAL A 61 -8.93 -10.73 -11.88
N GLY A 62 -7.69 -10.97 -12.30
CA GLY A 62 -6.64 -11.58 -11.47
C GLY A 62 -5.26 -11.28 -12.03
N LEU A 63 -4.24 -11.35 -11.18
CA LEU A 63 -2.85 -11.10 -11.55
C LEU A 63 -1.93 -12.11 -10.86
N ALA A 64 -1.06 -12.73 -11.66
CA ALA A 64 0.11 -13.48 -11.21
C ALA A 64 1.36 -12.64 -11.52
N ASN A 65 2.16 -12.32 -10.50
CA ASN A 65 3.37 -11.50 -10.64
C ASN A 65 4.61 -12.37 -10.41
N ASP A 66 5.07 -13.01 -11.48
CA ASP A 66 6.24 -13.89 -11.51
C ASP A 66 7.52 -13.15 -11.95
N LEU A 67 7.53 -11.81 -11.83
CA LEU A 67 8.73 -11.01 -12.10
C LEU A 67 9.84 -11.31 -11.07
N GLU A 68 11.05 -11.55 -11.56
CA GLU A 68 12.23 -11.69 -10.72
C GLU A 68 12.92 -10.34 -10.50
N VAL A 69 13.35 -10.06 -9.28
CA VAL A 69 14.15 -8.86 -8.99
C VAL A 69 15.63 -9.18 -9.21
N ARG A 70 16.22 -8.59 -10.25
CA ARG A 70 17.65 -8.70 -10.60
C ARG A 70 18.35 -7.39 -10.34
N LEU A 71 18.93 -7.26 -9.14
CA LEU A 71 19.66 -6.06 -8.74
C LEU A 71 20.94 -5.88 -9.56
N SER A 72 21.21 -4.64 -9.97
CA SER A 72 22.50 -4.25 -10.55
C SER A 72 23.63 -4.47 -9.53
N ALA A 73 24.87 -4.59 -9.97
CA ALA A 73 26.02 -4.70 -9.06
C ALA A 73 26.14 -3.50 -8.10
N ALA A 74 25.73 -2.31 -8.54
CA ALA A 74 25.74 -1.09 -7.75
C ALA A 74 24.65 -1.07 -6.65
N ASP A 75 23.58 -1.84 -6.82
CA ASP A 75 22.46 -1.90 -5.89
C ASP A 75 22.48 -3.13 -4.98
N GLN A 76 23.37 -4.07 -5.23
CA GLN A 76 23.58 -5.22 -4.32
C GLN A 76 24.15 -4.74 -2.99
N ARG A 77 23.61 -5.26 -1.90
CA ARG A 77 24.04 -5.00 -0.52
C ARG A 77 24.07 -6.31 0.26
N PRO A 78 25.02 -6.48 1.19
CA PRO A 78 25.00 -7.58 2.15
C PRO A 78 23.79 -7.47 3.07
N ASP A 79 23.21 -8.59 3.45
CA ASP A 79 22.03 -8.64 4.35
C ASP A 79 22.19 -7.84 5.65
N PRO A 80 23.36 -7.82 6.34
CA PRO A 80 23.56 -6.99 7.52
C PRO A 80 23.46 -5.48 7.26
N GLU A 81 23.78 -5.00 6.06
CA GLU A 81 23.63 -3.59 5.68
C GLU A 81 22.15 -3.29 5.43
N ILE A 82 21.46 -4.15 4.69
CA ILE A 82 20.03 -4.03 4.44
C ILE A 82 19.26 -3.98 5.77
N ALA A 83 19.61 -4.87 6.72
CA ALA A 83 18.98 -4.91 8.04
C ALA A 83 19.19 -3.60 8.82
N ARG A 84 20.41 -3.03 8.79
CA ARG A 84 20.70 -1.73 9.43
C ARG A 84 19.90 -0.60 8.80
N ASP A 85 19.89 -0.54 7.46
CA ASP A 85 19.15 0.49 6.72
C ASP A 85 17.64 0.37 6.97
N ALA A 86 17.11 -0.85 7.05
CA ALA A 86 15.73 -1.10 7.38
C ALA A 86 15.36 -0.58 8.79
N VAL A 87 16.19 -0.85 9.79
CA VAL A 87 15.98 -0.32 11.15
C VAL A 87 16.02 1.21 11.17
N VAL A 88 16.96 1.83 10.44
CA VAL A 88 17.05 3.30 10.33
C VAL A 88 15.80 3.87 9.66
N ALA A 89 15.33 3.25 8.57
CA ALA A 89 14.13 3.66 7.86
C ALA A 89 12.86 3.55 8.75
N LEU A 90 12.73 2.44 9.50
CA LEU A 90 11.64 2.24 10.45
C LEU A 90 11.66 3.29 11.57
N LYS A 91 12.82 3.59 12.15
CA LYS A 91 12.95 4.66 13.16
C LYS A 91 12.50 6.01 12.65
N SER A 92 12.86 6.34 11.42
CA SER A 92 12.48 7.61 10.80
C SER A 92 10.98 7.72 10.52
N ARG A 93 10.36 6.62 10.05
CA ARG A 93 8.96 6.62 9.63
C ARG A 93 7.98 6.32 10.76
N LEU A 94 8.40 5.52 11.73
CA LEU A 94 7.60 5.05 12.85
C LEU A 94 8.31 5.28 14.20
N PRO A 95 8.59 6.53 14.59
CA PRO A 95 9.44 6.87 15.74
C PRO A 95 8.95 6.26 17.06
N PHE A 96 7.65 6.01 17.20
CA PHE A 96 7.05 5.46 18.43
C PHE A 96 6.78 3.96 18.40
N SER A 97 6.76 3.35 17.20
CA SER A 97 6.31 1.95 17.03
C SER A 97 7.41 1.02 16.52
N TRP A 98 8.53 1.56 15.99
CA TRP A 98 9.60 0.74 15.40
C TRP A 98 10.17 -0.31 16.35
N GLN A 99 10.17 -0.05 17.67
CA GLN A 99 10.69 -0.96 18.70
C GLN A 99 9.90 -2.27 18.80
N HIS A 100 8.65 -2.26 18.34
CA HIS A 100 7.76 -3.42 18.30
C HIS A 100 7.86 -4.20 16.98
N ILE A 101 8.75 -3.77 16.07
CA ILE A 101 8.94 -4.39 14.77
C ILE A 101 10.35 -4.98 14.70
N LYS A 102 10.44 -6.28 14.42
CA LYS A 102 11.68 -7.00 14.15
C LYS A 102 11.92 -7.07 12.65
N VAL A 103 13.17 -6.91 12.25
CA VAL A 103 13.62 -7.03 10.86
C VAL A 103 14.50 -8.24 10.74
N ILE A 104 14.17 -9.14 9.82
CA ILE A 104 14.97 -10.30 9.45
C ILE A 104 15.28 -10.17 7.97
N VAL A 105 16.53 -10.38 7.57
CA VAL A 105 16.95 -10.32 6.17
C VAL A 105 17.65 -11.61 5.79
N ASP A 106 17.19 -12.23 4.69
CA ASP A 106 17.81 -13.41 4.09
C ASP A 106 17.87 -13.24 2.58
N LYS A 107 19.08 -13.21 2.01
CA LYS A 107 19.34 -13.07 0.57
C LYS A 107 18.59 -11.89 -0.08
N GLY A 108 18.51 -10.76 0.63
CA GLY A 108 17.78 -9.57 0.21
C GLY A 108 16.27 -9.60 0.43
N TRP A 109 15.72 -10.68 0.97
CA TRP A 109 14.33 -10.72 1.43
C TRP A 109 14.21 -10.15 2.83
N VAL A 110 13.35 -9.16 2.99
CA VAL A 110 13.13 -8.50 4.27
C VAL A 110 11.82 -9.01 4.87
N THR A 111 11.89 -9.68 6.01
CA THR A 111 10.72 -10.09 6.79
C THR A 111 10.53 -9.10 7.93
N LEU A 112 9.34 -8.53 8.03
CA LEU A 112 8.90 -7.67 9.13
C LEU A 112 7.97 -8.46 10.04
N GLU A 113 8.34 -8.58 11.32
CA GLU A 113 7.59 -9.29 12.35
C GLU A 113 7.30 -8.38 13.52
N GLY A 114 6.25 -8.64 14.27
CA GLY A 114 5.93 -7.92 15.49
C GLY A 114 4.46 -7.58 15.63
N GLN A 115 4.17 -6.60 16.46
CA GLN A 115 2.80 -6.18 16.73
C GLN A 115 2.73 -4.65 16.74
N VAL A 116 1.69 -4.11 16.09
CA VAL A 116 1.41 -2.68 16.07
C VAL A 116 -0.07 -2.44 16.36
N GLU A 117 -0.41 -1.24 16.81
CA GLU A 117 -1.78 -0.91 17.19
C GLU A 117 -2.68 -0.58 15.99
N TRP A 118 -2.09 -0.02 14.92
CA TRP A 118 -2.81 0.54 13.79
C TRP A 118 -2.34 -0.03 12.46
N ASN A 119 -3.27 -0.24 11.54
CA ASN A 119 -2.96 -0.77 10.21
C ASN A 119 -2.00 0.13 9.42
N TYR A 120 -2.13 1.47 9.55
CA TYR A 120 -1.21 2.38 8.87
C TYR A 120 0.25 2.16 9.28
N GLN A 121 0.52 1.75 10.53
CA GLN A 121 1.88 1.45 11.02
C GLN A 121 2.45 0.22 10.31
N ARG A 122 1.63 -0.81 10.10
CA ARG A 122 2.00 -2.01 9.34
C ARG A 122 2.32 -1.68 7.88
N GLU A 123 1.47 -0.88 7.23
CA GLU A 123 1.68 -0.45 5.85
C GLU A 123 2.90 0.47 5.71
N GLU A 124 3.08 1.40 6.65
CA GLU A 124 4.21 2.33 6.60
C GLU A 124 5.54 1.63 6.89
N ALA A 125 5.53 0.58 7.74
CA ALA A 125 6.70 -0.27 7.93
C ALA A 125 7.15 -0.93 6.61
N GLU A 126 6.22 -1.48 5.85
CA GLU A 126 6.50 -2.05 4.54
C GLU A 126 6.99 -1.01 3.54
N ARG A 127 6.31 0.15 3.48
CA ARG A 127 6.71 1.27 2.60
C ARG A 127 8.11 1.79 2.93
N ALA A 128 8.50 1.77 4.21
CA ALA A 128 9.82 2.22 4.65
C ALA A 128 10.95 1.35 4.08
N VAL A 129 10.74 0.03 3.99
CA VAL A 129 11.81 -0.91 3.63
C VAL A 129 11.82 -1.29 2.13
N ARG A 130 10.68 -1.24 1.44
CA ARG A 130 10.55 -1.72 0.06
C ARG A 130 11.44 -1.01 -0.96
N ARG A 131 11.91 0.22 -0.66
CA ARG A 131 12.73 1.06 -1.54
C ARG A 131 14.22 1.05 -1.19
N LEU A 132 14.61 0.26 -0.22
CA LEU A 132 16.01 0.17 0.19
C LEU A 132 16.83 -0.59 -0.85
N LYS A 133 18.08 -0.18 -1.03
CA LYS A 133 19.03 -0.90 -1.90
C LYS A 133 19.27 -2.29 -1.34
N GLY A 134 19.38 -3.26 -2.23
CA GLY A 134 19.56 -4.67 -1.86
C GLY A 134 18.26 -5.45 -1.66
N VAL A 135 17.13 -4.77 -1.46
CA VAL A 135 15.85 -5.45 -1.22
C VAL A 135 15.31 -6.09 -2.49
N ARG A 136 15.06 -7.41 -2.42
CA ARG A 136 14.46 -8.22 -3.49
C ARG A 136 12.99 -8.53 -3.25
N GLY A 137 12.55 -8.44 -1.99
CA GLY A 137 11.17 -8.67 -1.60
C GLY A 137 10.94 -8.32 -0.14
N VAL A 138 9.68 -8.10 0.22
CA VAL A 138 9.26 -7.84 1.60
C VAL A 138 8.15 -8.80 1.98
N ILE A 139 8.27 -9.42 3.14
CA ILE A 139 7.24 -10.25 3.78
C ILE A 139 6.82 -9.52 5.05
N ASN A 140 5.57 -9.06 5.09
CA ASN A 140 5.05 -8.32 6.22
C ASN A 140 4.10 -9.21 7.04
N THR A 141 4.60 -9.73 8.15
CA THR A 141 3.85 -10.57 9.11
C THR A 141 3.47 -9.80 10.39
N ILE A 142 3.58 -8.47 10.36
CA ILE A 142 3.19 -7.63 11.50
C ILE A 142 1.71 -7.83 11.81
N GLN A 143 1.41 -8.15 13.06
CA GLN A 143 0.05 -8.36 13.56
C GLN A 143 -0.53 -7.05 14.12
N LEU A 144 -1.83 -6.87 13.96
CA LEU A 144 -2.55 -5.78 14.60
C LEU A 144 -3.00 -6.22 16.00
N LYS A 145 -2.58 -5.45 17.00
CA LYS A 145 -3.05 -5.60 18.37
C LYS A 145 -3.55 -4.24 18.87
N PRO A 146 -4.81 -3.90 18.59
CA PRO A 146 -5.38 -2.62 19.03
C PRO A 146 -5.30 -2.50 20.55
N SER A 147 -4.79 -1.36 21.03
CA SER A 147 -4.71 -1.06 22.47
C SER A 147 -6.05 -0.59 23.04
N ALA A 148 -6.98 -0.16 22.19
CA ALA A 148 -8.28 0.33 22.58
C ALA A 148 -9.40 -0.57 22.06
N GLU A 149 -10.40 -0.79 22.89
CA GLU A 149 -11.64 -1.46 22.51
C GLU A 149 -12.34 -0.69 21.38
N PRO A 150 -12.85 -1.37 20.33
CA PRO A 150 -13.56 -0.71 19.22
C PRO A 150 -14.70 0.21 19.70
N ALA A 151 -15.41 -0.20 20.75
CA ALA A 151 -16.49 0.59 21.36
C ALA A 151 -15.97 1.90 21.96
N GLU A 152 -14.80 1.93 22.57
CA GLU A 152 -14.20 3.14 23.12
C GLU A 152 -13.75 4.11 22.02
N ILE A 153 -13.15 3.58 20.93
CA ILE A 153 -12.78 4.38 19.76
C ILE A 153 -14.03 5.04 19.16
N LYS A 154 -15.08 4.26 18.93
CA LYS A 154 -16.36 4.74 18.43
C LYS A 154 -16.91 5.88 19.30
N ARG A 155 -16.98 5.66 20.60
CA ARG A 155 -17.47 6.65 21.57
C ARG A 155 -16.67 7.96 21.50
N LYS A 156 -15.34 7.89 21.50
CA LYS A 156 -14.46 9.07 21.42
C LYS A 156 -14.65 9.85 20.12
N ILE A 157 -14.86 9.17 18.99
CA ILE A 157 -15.13 9.81 17.70
C ILE A 157 -16.51 10.48 17.71
N GLU A 158 -17.56 9.80 18.19
CA GLU A 158 -18.90 10.36 18.29
C GLU A 158 -18.94 11.59 19.21
N GLU A 159 -18.21 11.55 20.33
CA GLU A 159 -18.06 12.71 21.23
C GLU A 159 -17.30 13.87 20.56
N ALA A 160 -16.26 13.58 19.75
CA ALA A 160 -15.57 14.60 19.00
C ALA A 160 -16.48 15.26 17.95
N PHE A 161 -17.32 14.48 17.27
CA PHE A 161 -18.29 15.02 16.32
C PHE A 161 -19.35 15.90 17.01
N ARG A 162 -19.84 15.52 18.19
CA ARG A 162 -20.80 16.34 18.96
C ARG A 162 -20.21 17.68 19.39
N ARG A 163 -18.89 17.77 19.59
CA ARG A 163 -18.21 19.03 19.92
C ARG A 163 -17.93 19.90 18.71
N SER A 164 -18.01 19.35 17.50
CA SER A 164 -17.74 20.08 16.27
C SER A 164 -19.01 20.76 15.75
N ALA A 165 -19.02 22.09 15.74
CA ALA A 165 -20.12 22.86 15.18
C ALA A 165 -20.27 22.72 13.65
N GLU A 166 -19.24 22.23 12.97
CA GLU A 166 -19.22 22.04 11.51
C GLU A 166 -19.80 20.70 11.06
N ILE A 167 -19.96 19.75 11.99
CA ILE A 167 -20.38 18.38 11.69
C ILE A 167 -21.75 18.11 12.32
N ASP A 168 -22.71 17.74 11.49
CA ASP A 168 -23.99 17.22 11.94
C ASP A 168 -23.81 15.75 12.38
N ALA A 169 -23.45 15.55 13.65
CA ALA A 169 -23.14 14.24 14.20
C ALA A 169 -24.30 13.23 14.06
N SER A 170 -25.54 13.70 13.90
CA SER A 170 -26.71 12.84 13.73
C SER A 170 -26.76 12.12 12.38
N ARG A 171 -25.97 12.60 11.40
CA ARG A 171 -25.92 12.06 10.03
C ARG A 171 -24.69 11.21 9.74
N ILE A 172 -23.84 11.00 10.76
CA ILE A 172 -22.62 10.22 10.61
C ILE A 172 -22.69 9.01 11.54
N THR A 173 -22.56 7.84 10.97
CA THR A 173 -22.43 6.57 11.71
C THR A 173 -20.96 6.20 11.77
N VAL A 174 -20.50 5.83 12.96
CA VAL A 174 -19.13 5.38 13.21
C VAL A 174 -19.18 3.88 13.48
N GLU A 175 -18.49 3.11 12.67
CA GLU A 175 -18.24 1.69 12.89
C GLU A 175 -16.75 1.48 13.18
N ALA A 176 -16.43 0.77 14.25
CA ALA A 176 -15.05 0.44 14.59
C ALA A 176 -14.92 -1.08 14.74
N ASN A 177 -13.98 -1.68 14.03
CA ASN A 177 -13.74 -3.11 14.05
C ASN A 177 -12.25 -3.42 13.82
N GLY A 178 -11.62 -4.16 14.72
CA GLY A 178 -10.28 -4.72 14.54
C GLY A 178 -9.16 -3.72 14.19
N GLY A 179 -9.26 -2.45 14.61
CA GLY A 179 -8.28 -1.40 14.27
C GLY A 179 -8.62 -0.62 12.98
N GLU A 180 -9.78 -0.87 12.38
CA GLU A 180 -10.36 -0.11 11.29
C GLU A 180 -11.53 0.74 11.80
N VAL A 181 -11.64 1.97 11.30
CA VAL A 181 -12.77 2.86 11.57
C VAL A 181 -13.41 3.25 10.25
N ILE A 182 -14.71 2.94 10.12
CA ILE A 182 -15.51 3.28 8.95
C ILE A 182 -16.48 4.38 9.34
N LEU A 183 -16.44 5.49 8.62
CA LEU A 183 -17.38 6.60 8.76
C LEU A 183 -18.37 6.55 7.60
N LYS A 184 -19.67 6.43 7.88
CA LYS A 184 -20.74 6.44 6.89
C LYS A 184 -21.67 7.62 7.16
N GLY A 185 -22.00 8.38 6.13
CA GLY A 185 -22.95 9.49 6.32
C GLY A 185 -22.81 10.59 5.26
N THR A 186 -23.54 11.68 5.49
CA THR A 186 -23.57 12.85 4.61
C THR A 186 -23.03 14.06 5.35
N VAL A 187 -22.02 14.74 4.76
CA VAL A 187 -21.47 15.98 5.30
C VAL A 187 -21.90 17.18 4.43
N ARG A 188 -22.16 18.34 5.06
CA ARG A 188 -22.59 19.55 4.35
C ARG A 188 -21.46 20.19 3.55
N SER A 189 -20.20 20.03 3.99
CA SER A 189 -19.03 20.51 3.24
C SER A 189 -17.81 19.67 3.60
N TRP A 190 -16.97 19.45 2.62
CA TRP A 190 -15.63 18.89 2.80
C TRP A 190 -14.62 20.02 2.64
N ARG A 191 -14.10 20.56 3.72
CA ARG A 191 -13.03 21.54 3.67
C ARG A 191 -11.71 20.81 3.42
N ASN A 192 -11.33 20.72 2.13
CA ASN A 192 -9.99 20.29 1.78
C ASN A 192 -9.04 21.49 1.92
N PRO A 193 -8.09 21.50 2.88
CA PRO A 193 -7.17 22.63 3.07
C PRO A 193 -6.24 22.87 1.88
N ARG A 194 -6.24 22.01 0.86
CA ARG A 194 -5.43 22.14 -0.37
C ARG A 194 -6.20 22.60 -1.60
N ARG A 195 -7.52 22.88 -1.50
CA ARG A 195 -8.33 23.44 -2.61
C ARG A 195 -9.29 24.50 -2.10
N PRO A 196 -9.03 25.79 -2.36
CA PRO A 196 -9.88 26.89 -1.87
C PRO A 196 -11.24 27.03 -2.57
N ASN A 197 -11.55 26.28 -3.63
CA ASN A 197 -12.82 26.40 -4.35
C ASN A 197 -13.32 25.04 -4.85
N ALA A 198 -13.96 24.26 -3.97
CA ALA A 198 -14.75 23.09 -4.38
C ALA A 198 -16.25 23.45 -4.23
N PRO A 199 -17.11 23.16 -5.22
CA PRO A 199 -18.55 23.41 -5.12
C PRO A 199 -19.19 22.47 -4.10
N PRO A 200 -20.28 22.91 -3.42
CA PRO A 200 -20.99 22.08 -2.45
C PRO A 200 -21.75 20.93 -3.13
N GLY A 201 -21.62 19.74 -2.58
CA GLY A 201 -22.49 18.61 -2.85
C GLY A 201 -21.97 17.57 -3.83
N ARG A 202 -21.18 16.59 -3.33
CA ARG A 202 -21.13 15.25 -3.94
C ARG A 202 -21.52 14.21 -2.88
N ARG A 203 -22.46 13.33 -3.24
CA ARG A 203 -22.71 12.08 -2.51
C ARG A 203 -21.46 11.19 -2.67
N LEU A 204 -21.03 10.63 -1.57
CA LEU A 204 -20.10 9.51 -1.55
C LEU A 204 -20.95 8.25 -1.42
N GLU A 205 -20.96 7.42 -2.47
CA GLU A 205 -21.34 6.02 -2.41
C GLU A 205 -20.11 5.19 -2.09
#